data_221ab334569b8d48c4172a6415cdbbf9
#
_entry.id   221ab334569b8d48c4172a6415cdbbf9
#
_cell.length_a   1.000
_cell.length_b   1.000
_cell.length_c   1.000
_cell.angle_alpha   90.00
_cell.angle_beta   90.00
_cell.angle_gamma   90.00
#
_symmetry.space_group_name_H-M   'P 1'
#
loop_
_entity.id
_entity.type
_entity.pdbx_description
1 polymer ?
#
loop_
_entity_poly.entity_id
_entity_poly.type
_entity_poly.pdbx_seq_one_letter_code
_entity_poly.pdbx_strand_id
1 'polypeptide(L)'
;MANAKKDLFEKWVESGEVENNLAVIQSLSMQGKNLTEIAECFDISKRTLINLKQKHPAIEQAISRGRLTVVAMCQNKLMERVSSGDTTAIIYALKVYGGEFFNDRKTVKAEITGTPVAQPQIQVYLPATDTEVDEGNGEKT
;
A
#
# COMPACT_ATOMS: atom_id res chain seq x y z
N MET A 1 3.80 46.47 -9.39
CA MET A 1 4.02 45.05 -9.50
C MET A 1 3.82 44.37 -8.20
N ALA A 2 2.97 43.42 -8.21
CA ALA A 2 2.76 42.64 -7.00
C ALA A 2 3.98 41.78 -6.76
N ASN A 3 4.58 41.93 -5.62
CA ASN A 3 5.59 41.00 -5.17
C ASN A 3 4.88 39.70 -4.79
N ALA A 4 4.92 38.72 -5.66
CA ALA A 4 4.41 37.45 -5.32
C ALA A 4 5.18 36.98 -4.07
N LYS A 5 4.45 36.64 -3.04
CA LYS A 5 5.05 36.15 -1.80
C LYS A 5 5.75 34.83 -2.10
N LYS A 6 7.04 34.80 -1.89
CA LYS A 6 7.81 33.57 -2.12
C LYS A 6 7.34 32.50 -1.18
N ASP A 7 7.20 31.32 -1.71
CA ASP A 7 6.83 30.18 -0.88
C ASP A 7 8.06 29.67 -0.12
N LEU A 8 7.83 28.73 0.76
CA LEU A 8 8.87 28.22 1.64
C LEU A 8 10.02 27.59 0.85
N PHE A 9 9.68 26.85 -0.23
CA PHE A 9 10.70 26.20 -1.04
C PHE A 9 11.60 27.22 -1.74
N GLU A 10 11.01 28.30 -2.24
CA GLU A 10 11.78 29.38 -2.88
C GLU A 10 12.73 30.03 -1.89
N LYS A 11 12.31 30.15 -0.63
CA LYS A 11 13.19 30.67 0.41
C LYS A 11 14.36 29.73 0.66
N TRP A 12 14.12 28.42 0.64
CA TRP A 12 15.20 27.44 0.80
C TRP A 12 16.20 27.52 -0.36
N VAL A 13 15.71 27.78 -1.57
CA VAL A 13 16.58 27.95 -2.74
C VAL A 13 17.50 29.13 -2.52
N GLU A 14 16.97 30.24 -2.03
CA GLU A 14 17.78 31.44 -1.81
C GLU A 14 18.78 31.27 -0.69
N SER A 15 18.40 30.57 0.36
CA SER A 15 19.30 30.35 1.49
C SER A 15 20.27 29.19 1.27
N GLY A 16 20.08 28.42 0.19
CA GLY A 16 20.93 27.26 -0.08
C GLY A 16 20.63 26.06 0.78
N GLU A 17 19.44 26.00 1.38
CA GLU A 17 19.08 24.95 2.32
C GLU A 17 18.17 23.87 1.74
N VAL A 18 18.00 23.87 0.40
CA VAL A 18 17.08 22.94 -0.25
C VAL A 18 17.42 21.49 0.08
N GLU A 19 18.67 21.11 -0.13
CA GLU A 19 19.07 19.72 0.05
C GLU A 19 18.95 19.30 1.52
N ASN A 20 19.33 20.20 2.41
CA ASN A 20 19.25 19.95 3.84
C ASN A 20 17.80 19.71 4.27
N ASN A 21 16.91 20.58 3.83
CA ASN A 21 15.50 20.49 4.21
C ASN A 21 14.81 19.31 3.55
N LEU A 22 15.18 18.97 2.32
CA LEU A 22 14.67 17.76 1.68
C LEU A 22 15.13 16.50 2.41
N ALA A 23 16.38 16.50 2.88
CA ALA A 23 16.89 15.39 3.68
C ALA A 23 16.12 15.25 4.99
N VAL A 24 15.76 16.37 5.63
CA VAL A 24 14.96 16.35 6.84
C VAL A 24 13.56 15.77 6.55
N ILE A 25 12.94 16.22 5.46
CA ILE A 25 11.61 15.71 5.06
C ILE A 25 11.68 14.21 4.82
N GLN A 26 12.68 13.74 4.10
CA GLN A 26 12.85 12.33 3.83
C GLN A 26 13.06 11.55 5.13
N SER A 27 13.88 12.07 6.04
CA SER A 27 14.14 11.43 7.32
C SER A 27 12.87 11.31 8.16
N LEU A 28 12.07 12.37 8.22
CA LEU A 28 10.81 12.34 8.96
C LEU A 28 9.85 11.32 8.36
N SER A 29 9.80 11.26 7.02
CA SER A 29 8.96 10.29 6.33
C SER A 29 9.44 8.86 6.59
N MET A 30 10.75 8.65 6.67
CA MET A 30 11.32 7.35 7.02
C MET A 30 10.98 6.91 8.44
N GLN A 31 10.70 7.86 9.31
CA GLN A 31 10.26 7.59 10.68
C GLN A 31 8.76 7.32 10.76
N GLY A 32 8.06 7.35 9.63
CA GLY A 32 6.62 7.12 9.61
C GLY A 32 5.79 8.33 9.95
N LYS A 33 6.38 9.52 9.97
CA LYS A 33 5.63 10.75 10.28
C LYS A 33 4.63 11.06 9.20
N ASN A 34 3.47 11.55 9.60
CA ASN A 34 2.44 11.94 8.64
C ASN A 34 2.67 13.37 8.17
N LEU A 35 1.86 13.81 7.21
CA LEU A 35 2.04 15.14 6.62
C LEU A 35 1.87 16.26 7.64
N THR A 36 0.97 16.09 8.61
CA THR A 36 0.77 17.08 9.65
C THR A 36 2.03 17.25 10.49
N GLU A 37 2.62 16.13 10.90
CA GLU A 37 3.83 16.13 11.72
C GLU A 37 5.02 16.73 10.98
N ILE A 38 5.13 16.42 9.69
CA ILE A 38 6.20 16.98 8.85
C ILE A 38 6.01 18.48 8.72
N ALA A 39 4.78 18.92 8.49
CA ALA A 39 4.49 20.36 8.38
C ALA A 39 4.82 21.11 9.67
N GLU A 40 4.52 20.49 10.80
CA GLU A 40 4.82 21.12 12.10
C GLU A 40 6.31 21.32 12.29
N CYS A 41 7.14 20.43 11.78
CA CYS A 41 8.58 20.56 11.87
C CYS A 41 9.10 21.80 11.12
N PHE A 42 8.36 22.25 10.12
CA PHE A 42 8.71 23.43 9.34
C PHE A 42 7.85 24.65 9.69
N ASP A 43 7.04 24.51 10.75
CA ASP A 43 6.22 25.60 11.24
C ASP A 43 5.22 26.09 10.19
N ILE A 44 4.66 25.15 9.43
CA ILE A 44 3.66 25.43 8.40
C ILE A 44 2.45 24.53 8.61
N SER A 45 1.33 24.89 7.95
CA SER A 45 0.14 24.06 8.04
C SER A 45 0.25 22.87 7.09
N LYS A 46 -0.52 21.83 7.38
CA LYS A 46 -0.61 20.67 6.50
C LYS A 46 -0.99 21.08 5.07
N ARG A 47 -1.94 22.00 4.97
CA ARG A 47 -2.39 22.49 3.66
C ARG A 47 -1.25 23.16 2.89
N THR A 48 -0.46 23.97 3.57
CA THR A 48 0.70 24.59 2.96
C THR A 48 1.68 23.54 2.45
N LEU A 49 1.92 22.51 3.25
CA LEU A 49 2.81 21.42 2.82
C LEU A 49 2.25 20.68 1.60
N ILE A 50 0.94 20.44 1.56
CA ILE A 50 0.30 19.79 0.40
C ILE A 50 0.47 20.64 -0.85
N ASN A 51 0.27 21.95 -0.72
CA ASN A 51 0.45 22.87 -1.84
C ASN A 51 1.91 22.86 -2.33
N LEU A 52 2.85 22.90 -1.40
CA LEU A 52 4.28 22.84 -1.73
C LEU A 52 4.64 21.52 -2.42
N LYS A 53 4.07 20.43 -1.93
CA LYS A 53 4.29 19.12 -2.49
C LYS A 53 3.81 19.04 -3.94
N GLN A 54 2.68 19.65 -4.23
CA GLN A 54 2.14 19.69 -5.60
C GLN A 54 2.96 20.59 -6.51
N LYS A 55 3.44 21.69 -5.97
CA LYS A 55 4.17 22.69 -6.74
C LYS A 55 5.63 22.29 -6.98
N HIS A 56 6.24 21.62 -6.03
CA HIS A 56 7.66 21.27 -6.08
C HIS A 56 7.84 19.74 -6.02
N PRO A 57 8.12 19.11 -7.16
CA PRO A 57 8.27 17.64 -7.20
C PRO A 57 9.35 17.11 -6.27
N ALA A 58 10.36 17.91 -5.97
CA ALA A 58 11.44 17.47 -5.08
C ALA A 58 10.92 17.12 -3.69
N ILE A 59 9.92 17.88 -3.19
CA ILE A 59 9.31 17.62 -1.89
C ILE A 59 8.53 16.31 -1.94
N GLU A 60 7.75 16.11 -3.00
CA GLU A 60 7.00 14.88 -3.19
C GLU A 60 7.93 13.66 -3.23
N GLN A 61 9.04 13.79 -3.94
CA GLN A 61 10.00 12.70 -4.03
C GLN A 61 10.64 12.37 -2.69
N ALA A 62 10.97 13.39 -1.90
CA ALA A 62 11.56 13.18 -0.58
C ALA A 62 10.59 12.41 0.33
N ILE A 63 9.31 12.81 0.32
CA ILE A 63 8.29 12.15 1.12
C ILE A 63 8.10 10.70 0.64
N SER A 64 8.01 10.51 -0.67
CA SER A 64 7.79 9.19 -1.26
C SER A 64 8.95 8.23 -0.96
N ARG A 65 10.18 8.72 -1.07
CA ARG A 65 11.36 7.90 -0.78
C ARG A 65 11.36 7.44 0.68
N GLY A 66 11.01 8.35 1.58
CA GLY A 66 10.92 8.00 2.99
C GLY A 66 9.84 6.94 3.24
N ARG A 67 8.67 7.11 2.63
CA ARG A 67 7.57 6.15 2.76
C ARG A 67 7.93 4.78 2.21
N LEU A 68 8.62 4.76 1.07
CA LEU A 68 9.06 3.49 0.49
C LEU A 68 9.97 2.72 1.44
N THR A 69 10.80 3.44 2.18
CA THR A 69 11.65 2.80 3.19
C THR A 69 10.80 2.14 4.28
N VAL A 70 9.76 2.83 4.76
CA VAL A 70 8.85 2.27 5.76
C VAL A 70 8.14 1.04 5.19
N VAL A 71 7.65 1.13 3.96
CA VAL A 71 6.98 0.00 3.31
C VAL A 71 7.93 -1.19 3.21
N ALA A 72 9.17 -0.96 2.80
CA ALA A 72 10.16 -2.03 2.71
C ALA A 72 10.41 -2.69 4.06
N MET A 73 10.50 -1.89 5.12
CA MET A 73 10.66 -2.42 6.46
C MET A 73 9.47 -3.29 6.87
N CYS A 74 8.27 -2.82 6.58
CA CYS A 74 7.06 -3.57 6.89
C CYS A 74 6.99 -4.87 6.10
N GLN A 75 7.36 -4.83 4.82
CA GLN A 75 7.40 -6.02 3.98
C GLN A 75 8.40 -7.04 4.52
N ASN A 76 9.57 -6.58 4.94
CA ASN A 76 10.56 -7.48 5.53
C ASN A 76 10.03 -8.15 6.78
N LYS A 77 9.37 -7.39 7.66
CA LYS A 77 8.80 -7.94 8.87
C LYS A 77 7.65 -8.90 8.56
N LEU A 78 6.84 -8.58 7.57
CA LEU A 78 5.79 -9.49 7.12
C LEU A 78 6.39 -10.81 6.65
N MET A 79 7.43 -10.76 5.84
CA MET A 79 8.06 -11.97 5.32
C MET A 79 8.75 -12.80 6.42
N GLU A 80 9.30 -12.11 7.43
CA GLU A 80 9.82 -12.82 8.60
C GLU A 80 8.72 -13.62 9.30
N ARG A 81 7.55 -13.01 9.46
CA ARG A 81 6.41 -13.68 10.10
C ARG A 81 5.89 -14.82 9.23
N VAL A 82 5.86 -14.63 7.92
CA VAL A 82 5.49 -15.71 7.00
C VAL A 82 6.45 -16.88 7.17
N SER A 83 7.75 -16.60 7.22
CA SER A 83 8.77 -17.64 7.38
C SER A 83 8.65 -18.36 8.71
N SER A 84 8.16 -17.68 9.73
CA SER A 84 7.98 -18.30 11.07
C SER A 84 6.70 -19.12 11.15
N GLY A 85 5.86 -19.12 10.11
CA GLY A 85 4.64 -19.92 10.08
C GLY A 85 3.41 -19.23 10.64
N ASP A 86 3.45 -17.91 10.76
CA ASP A 86 2.29 -17.14 11.25
C ASP A 86 1.18 -17.21 10.22
N THR A 87 0.08 -17.87 10.56
CA THR A 87 -1.03 -18.08 9.64
C THR A 87 -1.64 -16.78 9.13
N THR A 88 -1.81 -15.81 10.02
CA THR A 88 -2.38 -14.50 9.63
C THR A 88 -1.48 -13.81 8.62
N ALA A 89 -0.17 -13.82 8.86
CA ALA A 89 0.79 -13.22 7.95
C ALA A 89 0.79 -13.94 6.59
N ILE A 90 0.70 -15.27 6.61
CA ILE A 90 0.67 -16.06 5.38
C ILE A 90 -0.57 -15.72 4.55
N ILE A 91 -1.74 -15.66 5.20
CA ILE A 91 -2.98 -15.33 4.51
C ILE A 91 -2.91 -13.93 3.91
N TYR A 92 -2.39 -12.97 4.69
CA TYR A 92 -2.25 -11.60 4.21
C TYR A 92 -1.31 -11.53 3.01
N ALA A 93 -0.16 -12.21 3.11
CA ALA A 93 0.82 -12.22 2.02
C ALA A 93 0.24 -12.83 0.75
N LEU A 94 -0.55 -13.90 0.89
CA LEU A 94 -1.22 -14.51 -0.26
C LEU A 94 -2.20 -13.55 -0.92
N LYS A 95 -2.93 -12.77 -0.13
CA LYS A 95 -3.87 -11.79 -0.69
C LYS A 95 -3.18 -10.66 -1.41
N VAL A 96 -2.01 -10.25 -0.93
CA VAL A 96 -1.27 -9.13 -1.52
C VAL A 96 -0.45 -9.58 -2.72
N TYR A 97 0.28 -10.68 -2.58
CA TYR A 97 1.23 -11.13 -3.59
C TYR A 97 0.73 -12.26 -4.47
N GLY A 98 -0.36 -12.91 -4.07
CA GLY A 98 -0.90 -14.04 -4.82
C GLY A 98 -1.55 -13.65 -6.13
N GLY A 99 -2.06 -12.44 -6.20
CA GLY A 99 -2.64 -11.92 -7.43
C GLY A 99 -3.69 -12.85 -8.03
N GLU A 100 -3.47 -13.23 -9.26
CA GLU A 100 -4.39 -14.09 -9.98
C GLU A 100 -4.42 -15.51 -9.42
N PHE A 101 -3.36 -15.93 -8.74
CA PHE A 101 -3.23 -17.28 -8.24
C PHE A 101 -3.98 -17.50 -6.94
N PHE A 102 -4.29 -16.43 -6.23
CA PHE A 102 -5.03 -16.51 -4.98
C PHE A 102 -5.90 -15.28 -4.81
N ASN A 103 -7.21 -15.45 -4.96
CA ASN A 103 -8.13 -14.33 -4.81
C ASN A 103 -9.49 -14.84 -4.36
N ASP A 104 -9.67 -14.92 -3.06
CA ASP A 104 -10.92 -15.41 -2.48
C ASP A 104 -12.11 -14.48 -2.72
N ARG A 105 -11.85 -13.22 -2.99
CA ARG A 105 -12.92 -12.25 -3.23
C ARG A 105 -13.45 -12.26 -4.64
N LYS A 106 -12.64 -12.71 -5.57
CA LYS A 106 -13.00 -12.69 -6.97
C LYS A 106 -14.21 -13.58 -7.27
N THR A 107 -14.25 -14.73 -6.64
CA THR A 107 -15.36 -15.66 -6.80
C THR A 107 -16.66 -15.06 -6.28
N VAL A 108 -16.60 -14.45 -5.09
CA VAL A 108 -17.78 -13.82 -4.50
C VAL A 108 -18.28 -12.69 -5.37
N LYS A 109 -17.37 -11.88 -5.89
CA LYS A 109 -17.72 -10.76 -6.74
C LYS A 109 -18.38 -11.23 -8.03
N ALA A 110 -17.88 -12.30 -8.62
CA ALA A 110 -18.46 -12.85 -9.84
C ALA A 110 -19.87 -13.37 -9.60
N GLU A 111 -20.11 -13.99 -8.45
CA GLU A 111 -21.44 -14.43 -8.08
C GLU A 111 -22.41 -13.27 -7.97
N ILE A 112 -21.98 -12.20 -7.33
CA ILE A 112 -22.80 -11.01 -7.15
C ILE A 112 -23.22 -10.42 -8.51
N THR A 113 -22.33 -10.43 -9.47
CA THR A 113 -22.62 -9.87 -10.78
C THR A 113 -23.44 -10.81 -11.65
N GLY A 114 -23.66 -12.04 -11.16
CA GLY A 114 -24.42 -13.01 -11.92
C GLY A 114 -23.66 -13.60 -13.09
N THR A 115 -22.40 -13.33 -13.17
CA THR A 115 -21.55 -13.91 -14.22
C THR A 115 -21.44 -15.42 -14.00
N PRO A 116 -21.76 -16.24 -15.00
CA PRO A 116 -21.60 -17.67 -14.83
C PRO A 116 -20.12 -17.99 -14.74
N VAL A 117 -19.66 -18.01 -13.56
CA VAL A 117 -18.28 -18.36 -13.33
C VAL A 117 -18.20 -19.84 -13.43
N ALA A 118 -17.45 -20.20 -14.19
CA ALA A 118 -17.14 -21.55 -14.16
C ALA A 118 -16.67 -21.93 -12.81
N GLN A 119 -16.93 -21.62 -12.46
CA GLN A 119 -16.58 -21.85 -11.61
C GLN A 119 -15.89 -22.33 -11.08
N PRO A 120 -15.66 -22.44 -10.98
CA PRO A 120 -14.85 -22.48 -10.46
C PRO A 120 -14.27 -23.26 -9.95
N GLN A 121 -14.22 -23.46 -9.94
CA GLN A 121 -13.78 -23.92 -9.51
C GLN A 121 -13.20 -24.44 -8.77
N ILE A 122 -12.99 -24.50 -8.61
CA ILE A 122 -12.29 -24.79 -7.89
C ILE A 122 -12.39 -25.74 -7.11
N GLN A 123 -12.79 -26.05 -7.01
CA GLN A 123 -12.97 -26.68 -6.30
C GLN A 123 -12.25 -27.73 -6.13
N VAL A 124 -11.82 -28.00 -6.27
CA VAL A 124 -11.07 -28.60 -6.13
C VAL A 124 -10.54 -29.23 -5.30
N TYR A 125 -10.44 -29.38 -4.82
CA TYR A 125 -9.66 -29.70 -4.14
C TYR A 125 -9.75 -30.61 -3.34
N LEU A 126 -10.22 -30.66 -3.12
CA LEU A 126 -10.42 -31.23 -2.29
C LEU A 126 -10.56 -32.49 -2.31
N PRO A 127 -10.39 -33.03 -1.94
CA PRO A 127 -10.49 -34.06 -1.84
C PRO A 127 -11.26 -34.82 -1.40
N ALA A 128 -11.69 -35.12 -1.37
CA ALA A 128 -12.19 -35.59 -1.18
C ALA A 128 -12.83 -36.11 -1.27
N THR A 129 -13.05 -36.12 -1.11
CA THR A 129 -13.53 -36.49 -1.19
C THR A 129 -14.19 -36.99 -1.76
N ASP A 130 -14.33 -36.87 -1.55
CA ASP A 130 -14.87 -37.18 -2.05
C ASP A 130 -15.69 -37.59 -2.45
N THR A 131 -15.90 -37.84 -2.20
CA THR A 131 -16.50 -38.13 -2.54
C THR A 131 -17.38 -38.24 -2.98
N GLU A 132 -17.59 -38.09 -2.76
CA GLU A 132 -18.25 -38.16 -3.08
C GLU A 132 -19.04 -38.24 -3.65
N VAL A 133 -19.16 -38.35 -3.57
CA VAL A 133 -19.73 -38.40 -4.00
C VAL A 133 -20.52 -38.67 -4.54
N ASP A 134 -20.50 -38.65 -4.32
CA ASP A 134 -21.07 -38.83 -4.76
C ASP A 134 -21.86 -39.15 -5.22
N GLU A 135 -21.91 -39.17 -5.12
CA GLU A 135 -22.47 -39.39 -5.30
C GLU A 135 -23.31 -39.45 -5.73
N GLY A 136 -23.46 -39.58 -5.76
CA GLY A 136 -24.02 -39.52 -5.89
C GLY A 136 -24.82 -39.59 -6.38
N ASN A 137 -24.95 -39.34 -6.51
CA ASN A 137 -25.51 -39.29 -6.76
C ASN A 137 -26.25 -39.43 -7.36
N GLY A 138 -26.39 -39.69 -7.55
CA GLY A 138 -26.85 -39.70 -7.87
C GLY A 138 -27.70 -39.95 -8.24
N GLU A 139 -27.90 -39.69 -8.20
CA GLU A 139 -28.51 -39.78 -8.24
C GLU A 139 -29.37 -39.78 -8.59
N LYS A 140 -29.59 -39.92 -8.53
CA LYS A 140 -30.29 -39.73 -8.72
C LYS A 140 -30.93 -39.67 -9.47
N THR A 141 -30.78 -39.74 -9.50
CA THR A 141 -31.43 -39.50 -10.34
C THR A 141 -31.67 -38.98 -10.99
#